data_fb7b2e88987110ceb3d2df56e03b5c1e
#
_entry.id   fb7b2e88987110ceb3d2df56e03b5c1e
#
_cell.length_a   1.000
_cell.length_b   1.000
_cell.length_c   1.000
_cell.angle_alpha   90.00
_cell.angle_beta   90.00
_cell.angle_gamma   90.00
#
_symmetry.space_group_name_H-M   'P 1'
#
loop_
_entity.id
_entity.type
_entity.pdbx_description
1 polymer ?
#
loop_
_entity_poly.entity_id
_entity_poly.type
_entity_poly.pdbx_seq_one_letter_code
_entity_poly.pdbx_strand_id
1 'polypeptide(L)'
;ASDVYKRQMHACGHDGHMAILLGASKMLMSMKDRIEGDVYLAFQPAEETGAGAPDFIKFGDWYDKIDAIFGGHVWIDLPAGLISVEEGPRMAASSQITINVKGKQGHGAQPHQAIDAIVVASAIVMNLQTVVSRNVSALDSLVLTIGNIHSGSEWNVIPGEAKMGGTIRFFDPDQEEYYVESIRRVVEHTAE
;
A
#
# COMPACT_ATOMS: atom_id res chain seq x y z
N ALA A 1 6.23 21.50 2.23
CA ALA A 1 5.74 22.73 1.61
C ALA A 1 4.36 22.50 0.99
N SER A 2 3.39 23.34 1.28
CA SER A 2 2.08 23.28 0.64
C SER A 2 2.18 23.87 -0.78
N ASP A 3 1.68 23.16 -1.77
CA ASP A 3 1.45 23.74 -3.09
C ASP A 3 0.18 24.59 -3.03
N VAL A 4 0.35 25.90 -2.91
CA VAL A 4 -0.74 26.87 -2.78
C VAL A 4 -1.66 26.84 -4.01
N TYR A 5 -1.13 26.52 -5.19
CA TYR A 5 -1.89 26.48 -6.45
C TYR A 5 -2.71 25.20 -6.60
N LYS A 6 -2.16 24.05 -6.17
CA LYS A 6 -2.82 22.75 -6.28
C LYS A 6 -3.51 22.31 -4.99
N ARG A 7 -3.37 23.07 -3.91
CA ARG A 7 -3.88 22.73 -2.56
C ARG A 7 -3.37 21.36 -2.06
N GLN A 8 -2.13 21.04 -2.39
CA GLN A 8 -1.44 19.81 -1.97
C GLN A 8 -0.46 20.12 -0.84
N MET A 9 -0.13 19.12 -0.04
CA MET A 9 0.88 19.20 1.01
C MET A 9 1.67 17.88 1.06
N HIS A 10 2.85 17.93 1.63
CA HIS A 10 3.63 16.73 1.96
C HIS A 10 3.05 16.06 3.22
N ALA A 11 1.91 15.36 3.06
CA ALA A 11 1.21 14.74 4.20
C ALA A 11 2.00 13.56 4.82
N CYS A 12 2.87 12.90 4.06
CA CYS A 12 3.74 11.83 4.51
C CYS A 12 5.12 12.32 5.02
N GLY A 13 5.40 13.62 4.96
CA GLY A 13 6.61 14.23 5.54
C GLY A 13 7.90 14.01 4.74
N HIS A 14 7.83 13.68 3.44
CA HIS A 14 9.01 13.41 2.61
C HIS A 14 9.93 14.63 2.46
N ASP A 15 9.40 15.82 2.51
CA ASP A 15 10.18 17.08 2.57
C ASP A 15 11.05 17.14 3.85
N GLY A 16 10.51 16.70 4.98
CA GLY A 16 11.25 16.50 6.22
C GLY A 16 12.34 15.44 6.09
N HIS A 17 12.06 14.31 5.46
CA HIS A 17 13.02 13.24 5.23
C HIS A 17 14.22 13.75 4.40
N MET A 18 13.97 14.51 3.34
CA MET A 18 15.02 15.13 2.53
C MET A 18 15.84 16.13 3.35
N ALA A 19 15.19 16.96 4.16
CA ALA A 19 15.87 17.93 5.01
C ALA A 19 16.77 17.25 6.06
N ILE A 20 16.31 16.15 6.66
CA ILE A 20 17.09 15.34 7.60
C ILE A 20 18.31 14.76 6.92
N LEU A 21 18.19 14.18 5.73
CA LEU A 21 19.30 13.61 4.98
C LEU A 21 20.33 14.69 4.59
N LEU A 22 19.89 15.88 4.16
CA LEU A 22 20.77 17.01 3.88
C LEU A 22 21.50 17.49 5.14
N GLY A 23 20.83 17.52 6.29
CA GLY A 23 21.44 17.82 7.58
C GLY A 23 22.50 16.80 7.98
N ALA A 24 22.16 15.51 7.85
CA ALA A 24 23.08 14.41 8.11
C ALA A 24 24.30 14.47 7.19
N SER A 25 24.12 14.78 5.91
CA SER A 25 25.24 14.92 4.95
C SER A 25 26.24 16.00 5.37
N LYS A 26 25.76 17.14 5.86
CA LYS A 26 26.61 18.20 6.40
C LYS A 26 27.43 17.74 7.61
N MET A 27 26.79 16.99 8.50
CA MET A 27 27.47 16.44 9.68
C MET A 27 28.54 15.41 9.26
N LEU A 28 28.20 14.49 8.38
CA LEU A 28 29.15 13.49 7.83
C LEU A 28 30.34 14.16 7.14
N MET A 29 30.09 15.18 6.33
CA MET A 29 31.17 15.95 5.69
C MET A 29 32.10 16.63 6.69
N SER A 30 31.59 17.10 7.84
CA SER A 30 32.43 17.73 8.88
C SER A 30 33.34 16.72 9.60
N MET A 31 33.05 15.42 9.49
CA MET A 31 33.81 14.35 10.12
C MET A 31 34.34 13.32 9.13
N LYS A 32 34.47 13.69 7.86
CA LYS A 32 34.87 12.78 6.77
C LYS A 32 36.18 12.04 7.05
N ASP A 33 37.15 12.69 7.71
CA ASP A 33 38.44 12.09 8.04
C ASP A 33 38.37 10.98 9.11
N ARG A 34 37.18 10.78 9.71
CA ARG A 34 36.88 9.75 10.71
C ARG A 34 36.04 8.61 10.15
N ILE A 35 35.60 8.72 8.90
CA ILE A 35 34.76 7.72 8.22
C ILE A 35 35.68 6.77 7.46
N GLU A 36 35.58 5.49 7.81
CA GLU A 36 36.28 4.42 7.11
C GLU A 36 35.31 3.78 6.09
N GLY A 37 35.46 4.14 4.80
CA GLY A 37 34.59 3.68 3.73
C GLY A 37 33.82 4.79 3.03
N ASP A 38 32.87 4.43 2.21
CA ASP A 38 32.03 5.32 1.41
C ASP A 38 30.64 5.46 2.01
N VAL A 39 30.07 6.67 1.95
CA VAL A 39 28.70 6.95 2.34
C VAL A 39 27.92 7.44 1.13
N TYR A 40 26.93 6.69 0.71
CA TYR A 40 26.01 7.03 -0.37
C TYR A 40 24.76 7.72 0.20
N LEU A 41 24.43 8.89 -0.34
CA LEU A 41 23.23 9.63 0.03
C LEU A 41 22.14 9.37 -1.00
N ALA A 42 21.15 8.56 -0.62
CA ALA A 42 20.11 8.09 -1.52
C ALA A 42 18.84 8.94 -1.41
N PHE A 43 18.51 9.70 -2.45
CA PHE A 43 17.26 10.44 -2.59
C PHE A 43 16.34 9.71 -3.57
N GLN A 44 15.53 8.81 -3.06
CA GLN A 44 14.65 7.96 -3.86
C GLN A 44 13.47 8.76 -4.43
N PRO A 45 13.21 8.71 -5.74
CA PRO A 45 11.99 9.29 -6.34
C PRO A 45 10.79 8.36 -6.19
N ALA A 46 9.58 8.90 -6.32
CA ALA A 46 8.32 8.17 -6.51
C ALA A 46 8.05 7.06 -5.46
N GLU A 47 8.35 7.32 -4.18
CA GLU A 47 8.15 6.36 -3.09
C GLU A 47 6.68 5.92 -2.97
N GLU A 48 5.74 6.87 -3.03
CA GLU A 48 4.28 6.65 -2.89
C GLU A 48 3.66 5.78 -4.01
N THR A 49 4.39 5.57 -5.10
CA THR A 49 3.92 4.69 -6.20
C THR A 49 4.33 3.23 -6.01
N GLY A 50 5.21 2.95 -5.06
CA GLY A 50 5.84 1.63 -4.87
C GLY A 50 6.82 1.23 -5.98
N ALA A 51 6.97 2.03 -7.04
CA ALA A 51 7.81 1.72 -8.20
C ALA A 51 9.20 2.38 -8.13
N GLY A 52 9.37 3.41 -7.30
CA GLY A 52 10.58 4.22 -7.28
C GLY A 52 11.83 3.48 -6.82
N ALA A 53 11.75 2.65 -5.80
CA ALA A 53 12.91 1.91 -5.28
C ALA A 53 13.47 0.88 -6.27
N PRO A 54 12.66 0.00 -6.91
CA PRO A 54 13.17 -0.94 -7.91
C PRO A 54 13.90 -0.29 -9.08
N ASP A 55 13.46 0.88 -9.51
CA ASP A 55 14.13 1.59 -10.60
C ASP A 55 15.38 2.34 -10.10
N PHE A 56 15.31 2.88 -8.88
CA PHE A 56 16.42 3.61 -8.27
C PHE A 56 17.63 2.73 -7.98
N ILE A 57 17.44 1.50 -7.47
CA ILE A 57 18.54 0.55 -7.23
C ILE A 57 19.21 0.06 -8.52
N LYS A 58 18.51 0.09 -9.66
CA LYS A 58 19.08 -0.24 -10.98
C LYS A 58 19.86 0.92 -11.59
N PHE A 59 19.76 2.13 -11.03
CA PHE A 59 20.42 3.30 -11.54
C PHE A 59 21.88 3.37 -11.06
N GLY A 60 22.80 2.96 -11.92
CA GLY A 60 24.22 2.87 -11.61
C GLY A 60 24.60 1.58 -10.89
N ASP A 61 25.80 1.57 -10.31
CA ASP A 61 26.43 0.40 -9.67
C ASP A 61 26.63 0.58 -8.16
N TRP A 62 25.92 1.52 -7.56
CA TRP A 62 26.07 1.88 -6.15
C TRP A 62 25.48 0.83 -5.21
N TYR A 63 24.35 0.21 -5.59
CA TYR A 63 23.63 -0.72 -4.74
C TYR A 63 24.42 -1.98 -4.41
N ASP A 64 25.17 -2.50 -5.39
CA ASP A 64 26.02 -3.69 -5.22
C ASP A 64 27.27 -3.42 -4.36
N LYS A 65 27.53 -2.16 -4.02
CA LYS A 65 28.70 -1.72 -3.24
C LYS A 65 28.40 -1.43 -1.78
N ILE A 66 27.13 -1.44 -1.38
CA ILE A 66 26.74 -1.11 -0.01
C ILE A 66 26.67 -2.35 0.89
N ASP A 67 27.21 -2.22 2.09
CA ASP A 67 27.16 -3.27 3.12
C ASP A 67 25.94 -3.09 4.05
N ALA A 68 25.45 -1.86 4.19
CA ALA A 68 24.32 -1.53 5.04
C ALA A 68 23.54 -0.33 4.53
N ILE A 69 22.25 -0.27 4.83
CA ILE A 69 21.38 0.86 4.50
C ILE A 69 20.64 1.35 5.75
N PHE A 70 20.54 2.67 5.90
CA PHE A 70 19.77 3.32 6.95
C PHE A 70 18.67 4.16 6.32
N GLY A 71 17.47 4.06 6.86
CA GLY A 71 16.34 4.91 6.52
C GLY A 71 15.59 5.32 7.77
N GLY A 72 14.95 6.47 7.74
CA GLY A 72 14.10 6.95 8.80
C GLY A 72 12.83 7.55 8.24
N HIS A 73 11.74 7.44 8.98
CA HIS A 73 10.46 8.03 8.64
C HIS A 73 9.96 8.88 9.82
N VAL A 74 9.48 10.09 9.57
CA VAL A 74 8.76 10.85 10.58
C VAL A 74 7.42 10.19 10.87
N TRP A 75 7.02 10.14 12.14
CA TRP A 75 5.80 9.46 12.55
C TRP A 75 4.98 10.34 13.47
N ILE A 76 3.72 10.58 13.12
CA ILE A 76 2.89 11.58 13.82
C ILE A 76 2.62 11.23 15.28
N ASP A 77 2.53 9.93 15.58
CA ASP A 77 2.24 9.45 16.94
C ASP A 77 3.49 9.38 17.84
N LEU A 78 4.68 9.64 17.26
CA LEU A 78 5.93 9.67 18.02
C LEU A 78 6.23 11.10 18.49
N PRO A 79 6.31 11.36 19.80
CA PRO A 79 6.63 12.69 20.32
C PRO A 79 7.96 13.22 19.80
N ALA A 80 8.03 14.52 19.52
CA ALA A 80 9.25 15.16 19.05
C ALA A 80 10.40 14.95 20.07
N GLY A 81 11.58 14.63 19.53
CA GLY A 81 12.77 14.32 20.32
C GLY A 81 12.95 12.84 20.67
N LEU A 82 11.98 11.99 20.30
CA LEU A 82 12.12 10.54 20.43
C LEU A 82 12.43 9.89 19.08
N ILE A 83 13.17 8.79 19.13
CA ILE A 83 13.46 7.91 18.00
C ILE A 83 13.08 6.50 18.41
N SER A 84 12.27 5.82 17.58
CA SER A 84 11.91 4.43 17.78
C SER A 84 12.85 3.54 16.98
N VAL A 85 13.58 2.65 17.69
CA VAL A 85 14.61 1.75 17.14
C VAL A 85 14.47 0.32 17.67
N GLU A 86 13.26 -0.07 18.07
CA GLU A 86 12.98 -1.40 18.58
C GLU A 86 13.21 -2.47 17.50
N GLU A 87 13.66 -3.62 17.89
CA GLU A 87 13.81 -4.78 17.01
C GLU A 87 12.46 -5.31 16.53
N GLY A 88 12.46 -5.92 15.36
CA GLY A 88 11.30 -6.59 14.78
C GLY A 88 10.67 -5.82 13.60
N PRO A 89 9.53 -6.30 13.09
CA PRO A 89 8.82 -5.68 12.00
C PRO A 89 8.39 -4.26 12.33
N ARG A 90 8.77 -3.30 11.49
CA ARG A 90 8.47 -1.86 11.69
C ARG A 90 7.55 -1.32 10.61
N MET A 91 7.70 -1.78 9.38
CA MET A 91 6.92 -1.36 8.21
C MET A 91 6.33 -2.59 7.55
N ALA A 92 5.02 -2.58 7.35
CA ALA A 92 4.33 -3.66 6.66
C ALA A 92 4.59 -3.60 5.14
N ALA A 93 4.69 -4.75 4.50
CA ALA A 93 4.56 -4.86 3.06
C ALA A 93 3.18 -4.38 2.61
N SER A 94 3.08 -3.91 1.37
CA SER A 94 1.88 -3.32 0.79
C SER A 94 1.64 -3.87 -0.60
N SER A 95 0.45 -4.44 -0.82
CA SER A 95 0.00 -4.84 -2.16
C SER A 95 -1.37 -4.25 -2.47
N GLN A 96 -1.56 -3.88 -3.74
CA GLN A 96 -2.83 -3.35 -4.24
C GLN A 96 -3.71 -4.47 -4.77
N ILE A 97 -5.01 -4.37 -4.50
CA ILE A 97 -6.02 -5.31 -5.00
C ILE A 97 -6.96 -4.56 -5.95
N THR A 98 -7.26 -5.19 -7.08
CA THR A 98 -8.34 -4.75 -7.96
C THR A 98 -9.27 -5.93 -8.26
N ILE A 99 -10.56 -5.74 -8.00
CA ILE A 99 -11.60 -6.75 -8.24
C ILE A 99 -12.61 -6.15 -9.23
N ASN A 100 -12.83 -6.87 -10.34
CA ASN A 100 -13.82 -6.49 -11.34
C ASN A 100 -14.93 -7.54 -11.34
N VAL A 101 -16.14 -7.13 -10.94
CA VAL A 101 -17.34 -7.94 -10.97
C VAL A 101 -18.06 -7.70 -12.28
N LYS A 102 -18.33 -8.76 -13.03
CA LYS A 102 -19.12 -8.73 -14.27
C LYS A 102 -20.46 -9.39 -14.02
N GLY A 103 -21.52 -8.62 -14.11
CA GLY A 103 -22.90 -9.07 -14.05
C GLY A 103 -23.61 -8.89 -15.38
N LYS A 104 -24.91 -8.64 -15.31
CA LYS A 104 -25.77 -8.38 -16.47
C LYS A 104 -26.71 -7.23 -16.14
N GLN A 105 -26.61 -6.15 -16.91
CA GLN A 105 -27.47 -4.99 -16.76
C GLN A 105 -28.96 -5.32 -16.97
N GLY A 106 -29.84 -4.65 -16.23
CA GLY A 106 -31.27 -4.83 -16.36
C GLY A 106 -32.10 -3.69 -15.76
N HIS A 107 -33.41 -3.77 -15.97
CA HIS A 107 -34.36 -2.83 -15.38
C HIS A 107 -34.51 -3.11 -13.90
N GLY A 108 -34.46 -2.07 -13.03
CA GLY A 108 -34.53 -2.19 -11.58
C GLY A 108 -35.75 -2.95 -11.03
N ALA A 109 -36.89 -2.91 -11.77
CA ALA A 109 -38.08 -3.68 -11.41
C ALA A 109 -38.12 -5.11 -11.97
N GLN A 110 -37.09 -5.56 -12.70
CA GLN A 110 -37.01 -6.88 -13.30
C GLN A 110 -35.69 -7.60 -12.97
N PRO A 111 -35.34 -7.77 -11.68
CA PRO A 111 -34.05 -8.34 -11.27
C PRO A 111 -33.83 -9.79 -11.76
N HIS A 112 -34.91 -10.55 -11.97
CA HIS A 112 -34.87 -11.91 -12.49
C HIS A 112 -34.32 -12.03 -13.94
N GLN A 113 -34.17 -10.91 -14.66
CA GLN A 113 -33.59 -10.86 -16.01
C GLN A 113 -32.15 -10.32 -16.02
N ALA A 114 -31.64 -9.91 -14.86
CA ALA A 114 -30.32 -9.30 -14.68
C ALA A 114 -29.42 -10.16 -13.79
N ILE A 115 -28.16 -9.74 -13.66
CA ILE A 115 -27.21 -10.21 -12.64
C ILE A 115 -26.64 -8.95 -11.98
N ASP A 116 -27.01 -8.71 -10.73
CA ASP A 116 -26.75 -7.46 -10.04
C ASP A 116 -25.31 -7.40 -9.53
N ALA A 117 -24.47 -6.63 -10.24
CA ALA A 117 -23.07 -6.47 -9.88
C ALA A 117 -22.86 -5.74 -8.52
N ILE A 118 -23.79 -4.88 -8.10
CA ILE A 118 -23.72 -4.20 -6.79
C ILE A 118 -23.94 -5.21 -5.68
N VAL A 119 -24.95 -6.08 -5.79
CA VAL A 119 -25.23 -7.11 -4.78
C VAL A 119 -24.05 -8.05 -4.64
N VAL A 120 -23.51 -8.56 -5.76
CA VAL A 120 -22.33 -9.44 -5.76
C VAL A 120 -21.12 -8.73 -5.16
N ALA A 121 -20.80 -7.50 -5.55
CA ALA A 121 -19.69 -6.74 -5.01
C ALA A 121 -19.84 -6.51 -3.48
N SER A 122 -21.05 -6.21 -3.02
CA SER A 122 -21.34 -6.03 -1.61
C SER A 122 -21.12 -7.33 -0.81
N ALA A 123 -21.59 -8.46 -1.35
CA ALA A 123 -21.36 -9.77 -0.75
C ALA A 123 -19.85 -10.12 -0.69
N ILE A 124 -19.09 -9.82 -1.75
CA ILE A 124 -17.64 -10.01 -1.77
C ILE A 124 -16.98 -9.20 -0.65
N VAL A 125 -17.32 -7.91 -0.48
CA VAL A 125 -16.72 -7.08 0.58
C VAL A 125 -16.98 -7.68 1.96
N MET A 126 -18.20 -8.16 2.22
CA MET A 126 -18.55 -8.79 3.49
C MET A 126 -17.81 -10.13 3.69
N ASN A 127 -17.77 -10.97 2.69
CA ASN A 127 -17.13 -12.27 2.78
C ASN A 127 -15.60 -12.18 2.86
N LEU A 128 -14.97 -11.17 2.26
CA LEU A 128 -13.53 -10.92 2.36
C LEU A 128 -13.08 -10.69 3.81
N GLN A 129 -13.95 -10.24 4.72
CA GLN A 129 -13.61 -10.12 6.14
C GLN A 129 -13.25 -11.46 6.77
N THR A 130 -13.73 -12.57 6.20
CA THR A 130 -13.40 -13.93 6.66
C THR A 130 -11.96 -14.33 6.36
N VAL A 131 -11.33 -13.74 5.36
CA VAL A 131 -9.90 -13.98 5.08
C VAL A 131 -9.09 -13.63 6.30
N VAL A 132 -9.23 -12.41 6.83
CA VAL A 132 -8.49 -11.97 8.01
C VAL A 132 -8.92 -12.76 9.27
N SER A 133 -10.23 -12.93 9.47
CA SER A 133 -10.73 -13.49 10.73
C SER A 133 -10.69 -15.01 10.81
N ARG A 134 -10.54 -15.75 9.70
CA ARG A 134 -10.66 -17.22 9.66
C ARG A 134 -9.53 -17.92 8.91
N ASN A 135 -8.75 -17.23 8.07
CA ASN A 135 -7.70 -17.85 7.27
C ASN A 135 -6.29 -17.46 7.72
N VAL A 136 -6.17 -16.41 8.55
CA VAL A 136 -4.89 -15.92 9.06
C VAL A 136 -4.67 -16.46 10.47
N SER A 137 -3.47 -16.89 10.78
CA SER A 137 -3.07 -17.31 12.12
C SER A 137 -3.26 -16.17 13.12
N ALA A 138 -3.64 -16.49 14.35
CA ALA A 138 -3.77 -15.48 15.41
C ALA A 138 -2.43 -14.80 15.78
N LEU A 139 -1.30 -15.38 15.35
CA LEU A 139 0.04 -14.83 15.57
C LEU A 139 0.52 -13.98 14.41
N ASP A 140 -0.20 -13.98 13.27
CA ASP A 140 0.15 -13.25 12.08
C ASP A 140 -0.69 -11.96 11.96
N SER A 141 -0.16 -10.99 11.25
CA SER A 141 -0.86 -9.73 10.99
C SER A 141 -1.21 -9.60 9.51
N LEU A 142 -2.49 -9.49 9.22
CA LEU A 142 -3.00 -9.11 7.90
C LEU A 142 -4.05 -8.01 8.04
N VAL A 143 -3.88 -6.93 7.29
CA VAL A 143 -4.94 -5.94 7.05
C VAL A 143 -5.44 -6.11 5.62
N LEU A 144 -6.74 -6.20 5.43
CA LEU A 144 -7.40 -6.24 4.13
C LEU A 144 -8.47 -5.15 4.11
N THR A 145 -8.34 -4.20 3.19
CA THR A 145 -9.27 -3.07 3.07
C THR A 145 -9.72 -2.93 1.62
N ILE A 146 -11.03 -2.85 1.40
CA ILE A 146 -11.60 -2.35 0.16
C ILE A 146 -11.87 -0.86 0.37
N GLY A 147 -11.08 -0.02 -0.30
CA GLY A 147 -11.09 1.43 -0.13
C GLY A 147 -12.07 2.17 -1.05
N ASN A 148 -12.47 1.55 -2.16
CA ASN A 148 -13.45 2.12 -3.07
C ASN A 148 -14.26 1.05 -3.81
N ILE A 149 -15.49 1.44 -4.20
CA ILE A 149 -16.39 0.66 -5.06
C ILE A 149 -17.03 1.64 -6.04
N HIS A 150 -17.01 1.29 -7.33
CA HIS A 150 -17.64 2.06 -8.39
C HIS A 150 -18.59 1.15 -9.18
N SER A 151 -19.87 1.50 -9.23
CA SER A 151 -20.89 0.78 -9.99
C SER A 151 -22.13 1.65 -10.17
N GLY A 152 -22.82 1.43 -11.29
CA GLY A 152 -24.10 2.08 -11.59
C GLY A 152 -23.98 3.55 -12.02
N SER A 153 -25.02 4.04 -12.73
CA SER A 153 -25.17 5.45 -13.13
C SER A 153 -26.58 5.97 -12.84
N GLU A 154 -27.58 5.08 -12.84
CA GLU A 154 -28.98 5.41 -12.69
C GLU A 154 -29.62 4.63 -11.56
N TRP A 155 -30.50 5.28 -10.80
CA TRP A 155 -31.14 4.70 -9.59
C TRP A 155 -32.13 3.56 -9.90
N ASN A 156 -32.64 3.44 -11.12
CA ASN A 156 -33.61 2.44 -11.54
C ASN A 156 -33.07 1.42 -12.53
N VAL A 157 -31.75 1.35 -12.68
CA VAL A 157 -31.03 0.40 -13.56
C VAL A 157 -30.11 -0.48 -12.72
N ILE A 158 -30.22 -1.78 -12.84
CA ILE A 158 -29.27 -2.75 -12.29
C ILE A 158 -28.00 -2.69 -13.09
N PRO A 159 -26.82 -2.37 -12.51
CA PRO A 159 -25.59 -2.26 -13.27
C PRO A 159 -25.03 -3.64 -13.64
N GLY A 160 -24.43 -3.71 -14.83
CA GLY A 160 -23.79 -4.93 -15.35
C GLY A 160 -22.34 -5.11 -14.89
N GLU A 161 -21.77 -4.14 -14.17
CA GLU A 161 -20.40 -4.22 -13.69
C GLU A 161 -20.20 -3.45 -12.38
N ALA A 162 -19.24 -3.91 -11.58
CA ALA A 162 -18.71 -3.16 -10.44
C ALA A 162 -17.20 -3.32 -10.38
N LYS A 163 -16.49 -2.24 -10.03
CA LYS A 163 -15.04 -2.23 -9.84
C LYS A 163 -14.72 -1.82 -8.41
N MET A 164 -13.88 -2.62 -7.76
CA MET A 164 -13.40 -2.36 -6.41
C MET A 164 -11.89 -2.24 -6.39
N GLY A 165 -11.38 -1.30 -5.59
CA GLY A 165 -9.97 -1.12 -5.30
C GLY A 165 -9.71 -1.29 -3.82
N GLY A 166 -8.63 -1.98 -3.47
CA GLY A 166 -8.26 -2.24 -2.10
C GLY A 166 -6.77 -2.41 -1.89
N THR A 167 -6.41 -2.71 -0.67
CA THR A 167 -5.02 -2.94 -0.28
C THR A 167 -4.93 -4.01 0.79
N ILE A 168 -3.81 -4.74 0.79
CA ILE A 168 -3.39 -5.60 1.91
C ILE A 168 -2.11 -5.07 2.54
N ARG A 169 -1.96 -5.31 3.84
CA ARG A 169 -0.75 -5.05 4.62
C ARG A 169 -0.40 -6.27 5.43
N PHE A 170 0.86 -6.68 5.41
CA PHE A 170 1.36 -7.86 6.13
C PHE A 170 2.86 -7.70 6.43
N PHE A 171 3.40 -8.49 7.36
CA PHE A 171 4.81 -8.39 7.73
C PHE A 171 5.68 -9.48 7.14
N ASP A 172 5.14 -10.65 6.85
CA ASP A 172 5.88 -11.77 6.28
C ASP A 172 5.66 -11.84 4.75
N PRO A 173 6.66 -11.46 3.93
CA PRO A 173 6.55 -11.50 2.47
C PRO A 173 6.29 -12.91 1.90
N ASP A 174 6.73 -13.96 2.60
CA ASP A 174 6.55 -15.35 2.15
C ASP A 174 5.07 -15.78 2.23
N GLN A 175 4.24 -15.05 2.97
CA GLN A 175 2.80 -15.29 3.07
C GLN A 175 1.96 -14.57 2.00
N GLU A 176 2.54 -13.71 1.17
CA GLU A 176 1.79 -12.92 0.20
C GLU A 176 0.95 -13.79 -0.74
N GLU A 177 1.56 -14.83 -1.32
CA GLU A 177 0.88 -15.73 -2.25
C GLU A 177 -0.32 -16.43 -1.59
N TYR A 178 -0.16 -16.89 -0.34
CA TYR A 178 -1.25 -17.49 0.43
C TYR A 178 -2.40 -16.51 0.69
N TYR A 179 -2.11 -15.26 1.01
CA TYR A 179 -3.13 -14.23 1.23
C TYR A 179 -3.88 -13.90 -0.06
N VAL A 180 -3.15 -13.72 -1.16
CA VAL A 180 -3.72 -13.44 -2.49
C VAL A 180 -4.63 -14.59 -2.94
N GLU A 181 -4.20 -15.84 -2.77
CA GLU A 181 -5.01 -17.01 -3.14
C GLU A 181 -6.26 -17.15 -2.25
N SER A 182 -6.15 -16.86 -0.96
CA SER A 182 -7.29 -16.85 -0.05
C SER A 182 -8.33 -15.79 -0.43
N ILE A 183 -7.86 -14.60 -0.82
CA ILE A 183 -8.72 -13.52 -1.33
C ILE A 183 -9.39 -13.95 -2.63
N ARG A 184 -8.63 -14.48 -3.60
CA ARG A 184 -9.15 -14.94 -4.89
C ARG A 184 -10.25 -15.97 -4.70
N ARG A 185 -10.01 -16.99 -3.90
CA ARG A 185 -10.99 -18.05 -3.61
C ARG A 185 -12.30 -17.49 -3.05
N VAL A 186 -12.23 -16.55 -2.09
CA VAL A 186 -13.44 -15.92 -1.52
C VAL A 186 -14.17 -15.10 -2.57
N VAL A 187 -13.45 -14.35 -3.40
CA VAL A 187 -14.05 -13.53 -4.46
C VAL A 187 -14.76 -14.40 -5.50
N GLU A 188 -14.08 -15.41 -6.03
CA GLU A 188 -14.60 -16.29 -7.09
C GLU A 188 -15.82 -17.05 -6.61
N HIS A 189 -15.75 -17.74 -5.46
CA HIS A 189 -16.90 -18.50 -4.93
C HIS A 189 -18.04 -17.65 -4.35
N THR A 190 -17.83 -16.37 -4.15
CA THR A 190 -18.93 -15.45 -3.80
C THR A 190 -19.67 -14.98 -5.06
N ALA A 191 -18.97 -14.95 -6.20
CA ALA A 191 -19.52 -14.48 -7.47
C ALA A 191 -20.27 -15.59 -8.27
N GLU A 192 -20.08 -16.85 -7.95
CA GLU A 192 -20.80 -18.02 -8.48
C GLU A 192 -22.23 -18.13 -7.90
#